data_a913d4ded2e5abe0d4e445cf5a994250
#
_entry.id   a913d4ded2e5abe0d4e445cf5a994250
#
_cell.length_a   1.000
_cell.length_b   1.000
_cell.length_c   1.000
_cell.angle_alpha   90.00
_cell.angle_beta   90.00
_cell.angle_gamma   90.00
#
_symmetry.space_group_name_H-M   'P 1'
#
loop_
_entity.id
_entity.type
_entity.pdbx_description
1 polymer ?
#
loop_
_entity_poly.entity_id
_entity_poly.type
_entity_poly.pdbx_seq_one_letter_code
_entity_poly.pdbx_strand_id
1 'polypeptide(L)'
;MLSFSSRFHHTAKTALTLQCLRKYLPVFLCLLLPLLFASAPSNAQSLAFKQTVAELAVNNKKLAQFYEVTGYAPLWVGKSKLHRSRRNAFFKAISAADIHGLPVRRYGPKILKKQAKAARTQEDLAAIEVLMSRTFLTYASDIQTGLLVPKKISADIKRKVPYRDHFSYLKNFAKSNPAAFLKALPPTHPEYARLMREKLRFEKIVARNTWGAPLELAQLKPGDTGKQVVQLRNRLMAMGYLKRNLHRKYDTKLQGAVTAFQIDHGLNPDGFAGPATLSELNTPAKRRLQSIIVAMERIRWSNKDLGDRHVLVNLTDFTAKIIQNDKVTFRTRSVVGANMDSRRTPEFSDIMELMVIN
;
A
#
# COMPACT_ATOMS: atom_id res chain seq x y z
N MET A 1 -13.30 -53.84 -54.27
CA MET A 1 -13.68 -53.55 -55.64
C MET A 1 -12.69 -52.56 -56.18
N LEU A 2 -11.79 -53.07 -56.90
CA LEU A 2 -11.48 -52.74 -58.30
C LEU A 2 -10.83 -51.35 -58.43
N SER A 3 -9.60 -51.20 -58.82
CA SER A 3 -8.78 -51.89 -59.82
C SER A 3 -8.13 -50.83 -60.70
N PHE A 4 -6.86 -51.00 -60.90
CA PHE A 4 -6.10 -50.84 -62.17
C PHE A 4 -5.82 -49.40 -62.65
N SER A 5 -4.70 -49.03 -63.16
CA SER A 5 -3.57 -49.68 -63.79
C SER A 5 -2.81 -48.59 -64.52
N SER A 6 -1.56 -48.49 -64.37
CA SER A 6 -0.45 -48.85 -65.23
C SER A 6 -0.04 -47.87 -66.38
N ARG A 7 1.27 -47.66 -66.36
CA ARG A 7 2.27 -47.78 -67.46
C ARG A 7 2.45 -46.56 -68.39
N PHE A 8 3.59 -46.16 -68.87
CA PHE A 8 4.90 -46.64 -69.21
C PHE A 8 5.70 -45.50 -69.89
N HIS A 9 6.97 -45.47 -69.69
CA HIS A 9 8.10 -45.16 -70.62
C HIS A 9 8.13 -43.83 -71.36
N HIS A 10 9.22 -43.09 -71.37
CA HIS A 10 10.48 -43.40 -72.05
C HIS A 10 11.60 -42.40 -71.73
N THR A 11 12.77 -42.94 -71.67
CA THR A 11 14.09 -42.37 -71.70
C THR A 11 14.36 -41.38 -72.86
N ALA A 12 15.13 -40.31 -72.56
CA ALA A 12 16.13 -39.83 -73.51
C ALA A 12 17.27 -39.08 -72.80
N LYS A 13 18.45 -39.57 -73.00
CA LYS A 13 19.75 -38.97 -72.70
C LYS A 13 19.93 -37.68 -73.48
N THR A 14 20.55 -36.68 -72.88
CA THR A 14 21.62 -35.96 -73.61
C THR A 14 22.52 -35.22 -72.63
N ALA A 15 23.79 -35.50 -72.78
CA ALA A 15 24.88 -34.79 -72.18
C ALA A 15 25.02 -33.40 -72.78
N LEU A 16 25.14 -32.35 -71.98
CA LEU A 16 25.74 -31.10 -72.43
C LEU A 16 26.54 -30.45 -71.27
N THR A 17 27.80 -30.68 -71.41
CA THR A 17 28.97 -29.79 -71.26
C THR A 17 29.15 -28.96 -69.97
N LEU A 18 30.07 -29.46 -69.23
CA LEU A 18 30.88 -28.80 -68.20
C LEU A 18 31.76 -27.65 -68.73
N GLN A 19 31.22 -26.56 -69.18
CA GLN A 19 32.04 -25.42 -69.64
C GLN A 19 31.58 -24.03 -69.16
N CYS A 20 30.49 -23.86 -68.39
CA CYS A 20 30.02 -22.56 -67.93
C CYS A 20 30.28 -22.29 -66.42
N LEU A 21 30.89 -23.18 -65.69
CA LEU A 21 31.05 -23.01 -64.22
C LEU A 21 32.35 -22.31 -63.77
N ARG A 22 33.16 -21.77 -64.70
CA ARG A 22 34.49 -21.22 -64.34
C ARG A 22 34.56 -19.68 -64.36
N LYS A 23 33.50 -18.96 -64.69
CA LYS A 23 33.51 -17.49 -64.80
C LYS A 23 32.76 -16.74 -63.68
N TYR A 24 32.03 -17.44 -62.79
CA TYR A 24 31.25 -16.78 -61.73
C TYR A 24 31.69 -17.13 -60.29
N LEU A 25 32.78 -17.88 -60.13
CA LEU A 25 33.25 -18.30 -58.80
C LEU A 25 33.81 -17.15 -57.92
N PRO A 26 34.41 -16.07 -58.42
CA PRO A 26 34.92 -15.01 -57.53
C PRO A 26 33.88 -14.00 -57.10
N VAL A 27 32.71 -13.89 -57.73
CA VAL A 27 31.67 -12.91 -57.36
C VAL A 27 30.75 -13.45 -56.24
N PHE A 28 30.59 -14.77 -56.14
CA PHE A 28 29.76 -15.37 -55.09
C PHE A 28 30.49 -15.46 -53.70
N LEU A 29 31.81 -15.42 -53.70
CA LEU A 29 32.58 -15.46 -52.46
C LEU A 29 32.69 -14.10 -51.76
N CYS A 30 32.50 -12.99 -52.50
CA CYS A 30 32.48 -11.65 -51.92
C CYS A 30 31.13 -11.21 -51.37
N LEU A 31 30.02 -11.89 -51.75
CA LEU A 31 28.66 -11.58 -51.24
C LEU A 31 28.27 -12.36 -50.00
N LEU A 32 29.06 -13.39 -49.58
CA LEU A 32 28.83 -14.18 -48.38
C LEU A 32 29.61 -13.68 -47.16
N LEU A 33 30.56 -12.75 -47.34
CA LEU A 33 31.37 -12.22 -46.22
C LEU A 33 30.68 -11.17 -45.36
N PRO A 34 29.66 -10.37 -45.79
CA PRO A 34 29.00 -9.43 -44.91
C PRO A 34 27.89 -10.04 -44.03
N LEU A 35 27.50 -11.30 -44.20
CA LEU A 35 26.43 -11.94 -43.43
C LEU A 35 26.90 -12.60 -42.12
N LEU A 36 28.21 -12.67 -41.87
CA LEU A 36 28.79 -13.29 -40.67
C LEU A 36 29.07 -12.29 -39.54
N PHE A 37 28.86 -10.98 -39.75
CA PHE A 37 29.09 -9.95 -38.72
C PHE A 37 27.81 -9.33 -38.11
N ALA A 38 26.62 -9.82 -38.46
CA ALA A 38 25.36 -9.21 -37.99
C ALA A 38 24.81 -9.84 -36.71
N SER A 39 25.45 -10.79 -36.05
CA SER A 39 24.90 -11.49 -34.88
C SER A 39 25.58 -11.19 -33.53
N ALA A 40 26.47 -10.19 -33.47
CA ALA A 40 27.22 -9.90 -32.24
C ALA A 40 26.62 -8.82 -31.26
N PRO A 41 25.59 -8.00 -31.57
CA PRO A 41 25.20 -6.96 -30.63
C PRO A 41 24.29 -7.43 -29.48
N SER A 42 23.54 -8.53 -29.62
CA SER A 42 22.59 -8.92 -28.61
C SER A 42 23.19 -9.53 -27.33
N ASN A 43 24.28 -10.27 -27.46
CA ASN A 43 24.94 -10.93 -26.31
C ASN A 43 25.74 -9.94 -25.47
N ALA A 44 26.50 -9.02 -26.11
CA ALA A 44 27.28 -8.00 -25.39
C ALA A 44 26.34 -7.00 -24.64
N GLN A 45 25.26 -6.57 -25.26
CA GLN A 45 24.24 -5.71 -24.62
C GLN A 45 23.58 -6.42 -23.45
N SER A 46 23.26 -7.73 -23.57
CA SER A 46 22.72 -8.54 -22.48
C SER A 46 23.72 -8.68 -21.32
N LEU A 47 25.01 -8.78 -21.58
CA LEU A 47 26.05 -8.88 -20.57
C LEU A 47 26.21 -7.58 -19.80
N ALA A 48 26.28 -6.42 -20.47
CA ALA A 48 26.35 -5.10 -19.82
C ALA A 48 25.16 -4.84 -18.88
N PHE A 49 23.94 -5.18 -19.31
CA PHE A 49 22.75 -5.08 -18.45
C PHE A 49 22.89 -5.94 -17.19
N LYS A 50 23.27 -7.22 -17.33
CA LYS A 50 23.41 -8.14 -16.19
C LYS A 50 24.46 -7.69 -15.21
N GLN A 51 25.62 -7.27 -15.72
CA GLN A 51 26.73 -6.78 -14.90
C GLN A 51 26.33 -5.54 -14.11
N THR A 52 25.72 -4.54 -14.74
CA THR A 52 25.25 -3.33 -14.07
C THR A 52 24.15 -3.63 -13.03
N VAL A 53 23.23 -4.57 -13.33
CA VAL A 53 22.21 -5.00 -12.32
C VAL A 53 22.89 -5.63 -11.11
N ALA A 54 23.90 -6.51 -11.32
CA ALA A 54 24.63 -7.15 -10.24
C ALA A 54 25.36 -6.12 -9.36
N GLU A 55 26.09 -5.20 -9.97
CA GLU A 55 26.81 -4.12 -9.28
C GLU A 55 25.87 -3.22 -8.46
N LEU A 56 24.77 -2.79 -9.06
CA LEU A 56 23.83 -1.91 -8.39
C LEU A 56 23.00 -2.62 -7.31
N ALA A 57 22.76 -3.92 -7.42
CA ALA A 57 21.98 -4.69 -6.44
C ALA A 57 22.80 -5.11 -5.20
N VAL A 58 24.13 -5.10 -5.24
CA VAL A 58 25.03 -5.66 -4.22
C VAL A 58 24.74 -5.18 -2.79
N ASN A 59 24.39 -3.91 -2.62
CA ASN A 59 24.10 -3.31 -1.31
C ASN A 59 22.76 -3.76 -0.70
N ASN A 60 21.99 -4.58 -1.40
CA ASN A 60 20.75 -5.19 -0.89
C ASN A 60 20.79 -6.69 -1.18
N LYS A 61 21.26 -7.47 -0.21
CA LYS A 61 21.46 -8.93 -0.34
C LYS A 61 20.25 -9.67 -0.92
N LYS A 62 19.02 -9.29 -0.52
CA LYS A 62 17.79 -9.95 -1.00
C LYS A 62 17.43 -9.56 -2.43
N LEU A 63 17.74 -8.36 -2.83
CA LEU A 63 17.58 -7.89 -4.20
C LEU A 63 18.63 -8.56 -5.12
N ALA A 64 19.89 -8.62 -4.69
CA ALA A 64 20.96 -9.32 -5.41
C ALA A 64 20.60 -10.81 -5.60
N GLN A 65 20.20 -11.48 -4.52
CA GLN A 65 19.74 -12.87 -4.56
C GLN A 65 18.60 -13.09 -5.57
N PHE A 66 17.64 -12.16 -5.63
CA PHE A 66 16.53 -12.27 -6.59
C PHE A 66 17.03 -12.22 -8.03
N TYR A 67 17.90 -11.27 -8.38
CA TYR A 67 18.41 -11.16 -9.74
C TYR A 67 19.35 -12.33 -10.09
N GLU A 68 20.16 -12.79 -9.16
CA GLU A 68 21.00 -13.97 -9.36
C GLU A 68 20.17 -15.21 -9.69
N VAL A 69 19.16 -15.53 -8.85
CA VAL A 69 18.28 -16.70 -9.05
C VAL A 69 17.46 -16.61 -10.34
N THR A 70 17.14 -15.39 -10.81
CA THR A 70 16.40 -15.17 -12.06
C THR A 70 17.31 -15.03 -13.29
N GLY A 71 18.62 -15.25 -13.16
CA GLY A 71 19.59 -15.07 -14.24
C GLY A 71 19.66 -13.64 -14.77
N TYR A 72 19.35 -12.67 -13.88
CA TYR A 72 19.27 -11.23 -14.19
C TYR A 72 18.19 -10.87 -15.21
N ALA A 73 17.13 -11.69 -15.30
CA ALA A 73 15.99 -11.37 -16.14
C ALA A 73 15.29 -10.07 -15.68
N PRO A 74 14.97 -9.15 -16.60
CA PRO A 74 14.31 -7.90 -16.22
C PRO A 74 12.90 -8.15 -15.68
N LEU A 75 12.57 -7.50 -14.59
CA LEU A 75 11.22 -7.49 -14.00
C LEU A 75 10.38 -6.34 -14.57
N TRP A 76 11.02 -5.20 -14.87
CA TRP A 76 10.38 -3.94 -15.21
C TRP A 76 10.63 -3.45 -16.63
N VAL A 77 11.90 -3.44 -17.09
CA VAL A 77 12.30 -2.69 -18.31
C VAL A 77 12.07 -3.41 -19.63
N GLY A 78 11.61 -4.64 -19.63
CA GLY A 78 11.31 -5.39 -20.85
C GLY A 78 10.18 -4.79 -21.69
N LYS A 79 10.12 -5.19 -22.96
CA LYS A 79 9.14 -4.70 -23.97
C LYS A 79 7.82 -5.47 -23.97
N SER A 80 7.71 -6.62 -23.27
CA SER A 80 6.51 -7.46 -23.30
C SER A 80 5.28 -6.78 -22.66
N LYS A 81 4.10 -7.34 -22.94
CA LYS A 81 2.83 -6.90 -22.33
C LYS A 81 2.90 -6.99 -20.79
N LEU A 82 3.57 -8.02 -20.27
CA LEU A 82 3.71 -8.23 -18.83
C LEU A 82 4.57 -7.12 -18.17
N HIS A 83 5.72 -6.75 -18.77
CA HIS A 83 6.54 -5.65 -18.26
C HIS A 83 5.78 -4.32 -18.25
N ARG A 84 5.03 -4.02 -19.30
CA ARG A 84 4.17 -2.83 -19.35
C ARG A 84 3.09 -2.86 -18.26
N SER A 85 2.46 -4.02 -18.06
CA SER A 85 1.45 -4.22 -17.00
C SER A 85 2.04 -3.99 -15.61
N ARG A 86 3.22 -4.55 -15.32
CA ARG A 86 3.93 -4.36 -14.05
C ARG A 86 4.23 -2.89 -13.78
N ARG A 87 4.82 -2.19 -14.76
CA ARG A 87 5.11 -0.75 -14.63
C ARG A 87 3.84 0.07 -14.40
N ASN A 88 2.79 -0.15 -15.19
CA ASN A 88 1.55 0.61 -15.08
C ASN A 88 0.87 0.40 -13.74
N ALA A 89 0.77 -0.86 -13.28
CA ALA A 89 0.20 -1.18 -11.98
C ALA A 89 1.00 -0.54 -10.84
N PHE A 90 2.34 -0.62 -10.91
CA PHE A 90 3.21 -0.06 -9.89
C PHE A 90 3.15 1.47 -9.86
N PHE A 91 3.26 2.15 -11.00
CA PHE A 91 3.12 3.62 -11.04
C PHE A 91 1.76 4.09 -10.54
N LYS A 92 0.68 3.35 -10.84
CA LYS A 92 -0.65 3.64 -10.30
C LYS A 92 -0.66 3.52 -8.77
N ALA A 93 -0.09 2.45 -8.23
CA ALA A 93 -0.05 2.21 -6.78
C ALA A 93 0.73 3.29 -6.02
N ILE A 94 1.97 3.60 -6.44
CA ILE A 94 2.79 4.62 -5.75
C ILE A 94 2.29 6.05 -5.96
N SER A 95 1.59 6.34 -7.06
CA SER A 95 0.94 7.64 -7.27
C SER A 95 -0.29 7.85 -6.39
N ALA A 96 -0.92 6.76 -5.95
CA ALA A 96 -2.08 6.75 -5.07
C ALA A 96 -1.73 6.37 -3.62
N ALA A 97 -0.45 6.42 -3.24
CA ALA A 97 0.02 6.02 -1.91
C ALA A 97 -0.58 6.88 -0.78
N ASP A 98 -0.96 8.12 -1.08
CA ASP A 98 -1.64 9.03 -0.16
C ASP A 98 -3.01 8.52 0.29
N ILE A 99 -3.73 7.76 -0.52
CA ILE A 99 -4.99 7.09 -0.12
C ILE A 99 -4.79 6.26 1.15
N HIS A 100 -3.60 5.67 1.28
CA HIS A 100 -3.17 4.90 2.44
C HIS A 100 -2.47 5.72 3.53
N GLY A 101 -2.44 7.06 3.42
CA GLY A 101 -1.72 7.92 4.34
C GLY A 101 -0.19 7.83 4.21
N LEU A 102 0.32 7.29 3.11
CA LEU A 102 1.75 7.21 2.82
C LEU A 102 2.21 8.41 1.98
N PRO A 103 3.39 9.00 2.24
CA PRO A 103 3.85 10.18 1.51
C PRO A 103 4.29 9.83 0.09
N VAL A 104 3.53 10.22 -0.92
CA VAL A 104 3.80 9.97 -2.36
C VAL A 104 5.23 10.39 -2.76
N ARG A 105 5.74 11.50 -2.19
CA ARG A 105 7.10 12.00 -2.45
C ARG A 105 8.20 10.97 -2.14
N ARG A 106 7.97 10.07 -1.19
CA ARG A 106 8.91 9.02 -0.80
C ARG A 106 9.21 8.05 -1.94
N TYR A 107 8.25 7.84 -2.82
CA TYR A 107 8.35 6.90 -3.95
C TYR A 107 8.68 7.60 -5.27
N GLY A 108 8.59 8.92 -5.31
CA GLY A 108 8.95 9.77 -6.45
C GLY A 108 8.33 9.38 -7.80
N PRO A 109 7.02 9.05 -7.92
CA PRO A 109 6.45 8.44 -9.13
C PRO A 109 6.67 9.26 -10.40
N LYS A 110 6.63 10.60 -10.32
CA LYS A 110 6.86 11.49 -11.47
C LYS A 110 8.30 11.41 -11.96
N ILE A 111 9.27 11.46 -11.02
CA ILE A 111 10.70 11.41 -11.32
C ILE A 111 11.06 10.04 -11.88
N LEU A 112 10.64 8.97 -11.19
CA LEU A 112 10.89 7.59 -11.60
C LEU A 112 10.32 7.31 -13.00
N LYS A 113 9.11 7.78 -13.30
CA LYS A 113 8.51 7.64 -14.63
C LYS A 113 9.27 8.42 -15.70
N LYS A 114 9.79 9.63 -15.38
CA LYS A 114 10.62 10.42 -16.29
C LYS A 114 11.93 9.69 -16.60
N GLN A 115 12.63 9.19 -15.57
CA GLN A 115 13.87 8.43 -15.71
C GLN A 115 13.64 7.12 -16.52
N ALA A 116 12.59 6.37 -16.22
CA ALA A 116 12.25 5.15 -16.96
C ALA A 116 11.94 5.41 -18.45
N LYS A 117 11.43 6.60 -18.80
CA LYS A 117 11.20 7.00 -20.18
C LYS A 117 12.48 7.50 -20.87
N ALA A 118 13.44 8.03 -20.13
CA ALA A 118 14.69 8.58 -20.67
C ALA A 118 15.75 7.49 -20.93
N ALA A 119 15.70 6.34 -20.24
CA ALA A 119 16.64 5.26 -20.36
C ALA A 119 16.74 4.74 -21.79
N ARG A 120 17.98 4.66 -22.34
CA ARG A 120 18.26 4.22 -23.71
C ARG A 120 19.33 3.14 -23.75
N THR A 121 20.42 3.27 -23.00
CA THR A 121 21.51 2.30 -22.96
C THR A 121 21.16 1.10 -22.09
N GLN A 122 21.97 0.04 -22.14
CA GLN A 122 21.76 -1.13 -21.28
C GLN A 122 22.02 -0.80 -19.82
N GLU A 123 22.95 0.08 -19.56
CA GLU A 123 23.30 0.59 -18.24
C GLU A 123 22.16 1.44 -17.67
N ASP A 124 21.57 2.35 -18.47
CA ASP A 124 20.38 3.11 -18.07
C ASP A 124 19.22 2.18 -17.71
N LEU A 125 18.96 1.17 -18.55
CA LEU A 125 17.88 0.22 -18.33
C LEU A 125 18.13 -0.61 -17.07
N ALA A 126 19.38 -1.02 -16.81
CA ALA A 126 19.76 -1.73 -15.59
C ALA A 126 19.60 -0.85 -14.35
N ALA A 127 20.01 0.42 -14.43
CA ALA A 127 19.82 1.37 -13.34
C ALA A 127 18.33 1.58 -12.99
N ILE A 128 17.47 1.72 -14.00
CA ILE A 128 16.02 1.82 -13.82
C ILE A 128 15.42 0.52 -13.27
N GLU A 129 15.87 -0.62 -13.74
CA GLU A 129 15.45 -1.94 -13.26
C GLU A 129 15.65 -2.05 -11.74
N VAL A 130 16.86 -1.76 -11.27
CA VAL A 130 17.23 -1.81 -9.86
C VAL A 130 16.51 -0.72 -9.05
N LEU A 131 16.41 0.51 -9.57
CA LEU A 131 15.71 1.61 -8.91
C LEU A 131 14.22 1.32 -8.73
N MET A 132 13.56 0.77 -9.75
CA MET A 132 12.15 0.37 -9.65
C MET A 132 11.97 -0.76 -8.64
N SER A 133 12.85 -1.74 -8.61
CA SER A 133 12.81 -2.84 -7.64
C SER A 133 13.02 -2.36 -6.21
N ARG A 134 13.95 -1.46 -5.96
CA ARG A 134 14.16 -0.84 -4.64
C ARG A 134 12.94 -0.03 -4.22
N THR A 135 12.38 0.77 -5.12
CA THR A 135 11.18 1.58 -4.83
C THR A 135 9.97 0.69 -4.57
N PHE A 136 9.83 -0.42 -5.31
CA PHE A 136 8.78 -1.41 -5.08
C PHE A 136 8.91 -2.06 -3.70
N LEU A 137 10.11 -2.48 -3.30
CA LEU A 137 10.35 -3.07 -1.98
C LEU A 137 10.04 -2.07 -0.86
N THR A 138 10.45 -0.82 -1.03
CA THR A 138 10.12 0.26 -0.08
C THR A 138 8.60 0.43 0.04
N TYR A 139 7.89 0.55 -1.08
CA TYR A 139 6.43 0.70 -1.07
C TYR A 139 5.72 -0.53 -0.48
N ALA A 140 6.12 -1.74 -0.89
CA ALA A 140 5.51 -2.97 -0.41
C ALA A 140 5.68 -3.14 1.11
N SER A 141 6.86 -2.83 1.63
CA SER A 141 7.14 -2.84 3.07
C SER A 141 6.33 -1.78 3.81
N ASP A 142 6.37 -0.52 3.34
CA ASP A 142 5.68 0.60 3.99
C ASP A 142 4.17 0.37 4.07
N ILE A 143 3.54 -0.11 2.99
CA ILE A 143 2.09 -0.31 2.97
C ILE A 143 1.63 -1.52 3.78
N GLN A 144 2.48 -2.52 3.93
CA GLN A 144 2.13 -3.77 4.59
C GLN A 144 2.46 -3.80 6.07
N THR A 145 3.61 -3.23 6.46
CA THR A 145 4.14 -3.31 7.84
C THR A 145 4.41 -1.96 8.48
N GLY A 146 4.15 -0.87 7.75
CA GLY A 146 4.31 0.48 8.25
C GLY A 146 5.62 1.15 7.83
N LEU A 147 5.56 2.48 7.81
CA LEU A 147 6.64 3.39 7.46
C LEU A 147 7.63 3.57 8.62
N LEU A 148 7.13 3.47 9.84
CA LEU A 148 7.85 3.79 11.07
C LEU A 148 8.23 2.51 11.82
N VAL A 149 9.35 2.56 12.53
CA VAL A 149 9.79 1.48 13.42
C VAL A 149 9.23 1.75 14.81
N PRO A 150 8.27 0.94 15.34
CA PRO A 150 7.57 1.23 16.58
C PRO A 150 8.49 1.51 17.78
N LYS A 151 9.52 0.70 17.98
CA LYS A 151 10.50 0.85 19.07
C LYS A 151 11.27 2.17 19.05
N LYS A 152 11.38 2.81 17.85
CA LYS A 152 12.03 4.14 17.72
C LYS A 152 11.07 5.29 18.06
N ILE A 153 9.76 5.01 18.14
CA ILE A 153 8.75 5.99 18.54
C ILE A 153 8.62 6.01 20.07
N SER A 154 8.46 4.83 20.69
CA SER A 154 8.40 4.66 22.14
C SER A 154 8.87 3.26 22.54
N ALA A 155 9.59 3.17 23.65
CA ALA A 155 9.99 1.91 24.24
C ALA A 155 8.80 1.08 24.74
N ASP A 156 7.66 1.72 25.02
CA ASP A 156 6.42 1.06 25.45
C ASP A 156 5.70 0.34 24.29
N ILE A 157 6.09 0.59 23.04
CA ILE A 157 5.54 -0.12 21.90
C ILE A 157 6.36 -1.39 21.65
N LYS A 158 6.00 -2.45 22.35
CA LYS A 158 6.67 -3.78 22.31
C LYS A 158 6.07 -4.70 21.24
N ARG A 159 5.59 -4.15 20.12
CA ARG A 159 5.00 -4.94 19.04
C ARG A 159 6.06 -5.62 18.19
N LYS A 160 5.85 -6.89 17.88
CA LYS A 160 6.61 -7.64 16.87
C LYS A 160 5.98 -7.38 15.50
N VAL A 161 6.54 -6.43 14.75
CA VAL A 161 6.05 -6.13 13.38
C VAL A 161 6.34 -7.34 12.48
N PRO A 162 5.35 -7.84 11.70
CA PRO A 162 5.52 -9.00 10.84
C PRO A 162 6.21 -8.61 9.53
N TYR A 163 7.50 -8.21 9.61
CA TYR A 163 8.28 -7.89 8.43
C TYR A 163 8.37 -9.09 7.49
N ARG A 164 8.14 -8.84 6.21
CA ARG A 164 8.24 -9.86 5.17
C ARG A 164 9.58 -9.77 4.44
N ASP A 165 10.07 -10.93 4.03
CA ASP A 165 11.32 -11.02 3.30
C ASP A 165 11.24 -10.35 1.92
N HIS A 166 12.21 -9.51 1.61
CA HIS A 166 12.26 -8.74 0.36
C HIS A 166 12.37 -9.63 -0.88
N PHE A 167 13.10 -10.76 -0.79
CA PHE A 167 13.17 -11.74 -1.87
C PHE A 167 11.78 -12.32 -2.18
N SER A 168 11.01 -12.64 -1.15
CA SER A 168 9.64 -13.14 -1.28
C SER A 168 8.70 -12.13 -1.93
N TYR A 169 8.82 -10.83 -1.65
CA TYR A 169 8.04 -9.79 -2.34
C TYR A 169 8.31 -9.80 -3.85
N LEU A 170 9.58 -9.78 -4.25
CA LEU A 170 9.95 -9.76 -5.67
C LEU A 170 9.53 -11.04 -6.37
N LYS A 171 9.81 -12.21 -5.77
CA LYS A 171 9.46 -13.53 -6.31
C LYS A 171 7.96 -13.66 -6.54
N ASN A 172 7.16 -13.27 -5.55
CA ASN A 172 5.71 -13.38 -5.62
C ASN A 172 5.11 -12.39 -6.61
N PHE A 173 5.61 -11.14 -6.63
CA PHE A 173 5.18 -10.15 -7.62
C PHE A 173 5.52 -10.59 -9.05
N ALA A 174 6.71 -11.15 -9.27
CA ALA A 174 7.13 -11.64 -10.59
C ALA A 174 6.20 -12.72 -11.16
N LYS A 175 5.58 -13.54 -10.29
CA LYS A 175 4.70 -14.66 -10.65
C LYS A 175 3.22 -14.31 -10.65
N SER A 176 2.83 -13.16 -10.09
CA SER A 176 1.44 -12.79 -9.88
C SER A 176 0.90 -11.85 -10.97
N ASN A 177 -0.44 -11.71 -11.02
CA ASN A 177 -1.04 -10.56 -11.69
C ASN A 177 -0.61 -9.28 -10.97
N PRO A 178 0.05 -8.30 -11.63
CA PRO A 178 0.65 -7.16 -10.97
C PRO A 178 -0.35 -6.27 -10.23
N ALA A 179 -1.53 -6.05 -10.82
CA ALA A 179 -2.55 -5.20 -10.20
C ALA A 179 -3.19 -5.87 -8.99
N ALA A 180 -3.48 -7.17 -9.08
CA ALA A 180 -4.03 -7.95 -7.98
C ALA A 180 -3.03 -8.04 -6.81
N PHE A 181 -1.75 -8.27 -7.09
CA PHE A 181 -0.72 -8.32 -6.07
C PHE A 181 -0.62 -7.00 -5.28
N LEU A 182 -0.51 -5.87 -5.98
CA LEU A 182 -0.41 -4.56 -5.35
C LEU A 182 -1.68 -4.18 -4.56
N LYS A 183 -2.86 -4.60 -5.04
CA LYS A 183 -4.13 -4.41 -4.34
C LYS A 183 -4.22 -5.23 -3.04
N ALA A 184 -3.54 -6.36 -2.98
CA ALA A 184 -3.54 -7.26 -1.81
C ALA A 184 -2.48 -6.92 -0.76
N LEU A 185 -1.60 -5.92 -1.00
CA LEU A 185 -0.55 -5.54 -0.05
C LEU A 185 -1.07 -4.85 1.22
N PRO A 186 -2.07 -3.92 1.17
CA PRO A 186 -2.58 -3.26 2.36
C PRO A 186 -3.17 -4.24 3.36
N PRO A 187 -3.25 -3.87 4.66
CA PRO A 187 -3.94 -4.66 5.66
C PRO A 187 -5.38 -4.98 5.25
N THR A 188 -5.80 -6.22 5.45
CA THR A 188 -7.16 -6.69 5.16
C THR A 188 -8.15 -6.44 6.30
N HIS A 189 -7.64 -6.03 7.48
CA HIS A 189 -8.46 -5.78 8.65
C HIS A 189 -9.56 -4.74 8.35
N PRO A 190 -10.85 -5.01 8.69
CA PRO A 190 -11.98 -4.13 8.35
C PRO A 190 -11.80 -2.69 8.83
N GLU A 191 -11.15 -2.50 9.99
CA GLU A 191 -10.88 -1.18 10.56
C GLU A 191 -9.95 -0.33 9.67
N TYR A 192 -8.98 -0.96 9.01
CA TYR A 192 -8.11 -0.25 8.07
C TYR A 192 -8.89 0.36 6.91
N ALA A 193 -9.85 -0.40 6.38
CA ALA A 193 -10.73 0.10 5.31
C ALA A 193 -11.66 1.23 5.80
N ARG A 194 -12.13 1.16 7.06
CA ARG A 194 -12.94 2.24 7.66
C ARG A 194 -12.10 3.50 7.83
N LEU A 195 -10.91 3.41 8.40
CA LEU A 195 -9.99 4.54 8.56
C LEU A 195 -9.58 5.16 7.23
N MET A 196 -9.36 4.36 6.20
CA MET A 196 -9.07 4.86 4.86
C MET A 196 -10.23 5.71 4.30
N ARG A 197 -11.47 5.26 4.46
CA ARG A 197 -12.66 6.05 4.07
C ARG A 197 -12.78 7.35 4.88
N GLU A 198 -12.57 7.27 6.19
CA GLU A 198 -12.60 8.45 7.05
C GLU A 198 -11.47 9.42 6.72
N LYS A 199 -10.27 8.95 6.42
CA LYS A 199 -9.18 9.80 5.94
C LYS A 199 -9.61 10.62 4.72
N LEU A 200 -10.16 9.97 3.70
CA LEU A 200 -10.64 10.66 2.50
C LEU A 200 -11.79 11.66 2.79
N ARG A 201 -12.65 11.33 3.75
CA ARG A 201 -13.70 12.24 4.22
C ARG A 201 -13.11 13.46 4.92
N PHE A 202 -12.16 13.25 5.83
CA PHE A 202 -11.51 14.33 6.58
C PHE A 202 -10.63 15.22 5.71
N GLU A 203 -10.02 14.71 4.66
CA GLU A 203 -9.31 15.54 3.67
C GLU A 203 -10.23 16.56 3.01
N LYS A 204 -11.45 16.13 2.66
CA LYS A 204 -12.48 17.07 2.12
C LYS A 204 -12.93 18.07 3.16
N ILE A 205 -13.11 17.67 4.43
CA ILE A 205 -13.48 18.56 5.53
C ILE A 205 -12.39 19.61 5.73
N VAL A 206 -11.13 19.21 5.78
CA VAL A 206 -9.99 20.12 5.94
C VAL A 206 -9.86 21.07 4.76
N ALA A 207 -9.94 20.55 3.52
CA ALA A 207 -9.82 21.37 2.31
C ALA A 207 -10.94 22.43 2.19
N ARG A 208 -12.16 22.12 2.69
CA ARG A 208 -13.33 23.03 2.63
C ARG A 208 -13.54 23.83 3.90
N ASN A 209 -12.77 23.58 4.96
CA ASN A 209 -12.96 24.16 6.30
C ASN A 209 -14.41 24.09 6.80
N THR A 210 -15.08 22.94 6.62
CA THR A 210 -16.53 22.83 6.87
C THR A 210 -16.92 22.92 8.33
N TRP A 211 -15.98 22.75 9.28
CA TRP A 211 -16.25 22.90 10.70
C TRP A 211 -16.22 24.35 11.19
N GLY A 212 -15.65 25.27 10.40
CA GLY A 212 -15.56 26.70 10.74
C GLY A 212 -14.57 27.00 11.86
N ALA A 213 -14.67 28.21 12.40
CA ALA A 213 -13.83 28.72 13.49
C ALA A 213 -14.10 27.99 14.82
N PRO A 214 -13.14 27.95 15.77
CA PRO A 214 -13.38 27.46 17.11
C PRO A 214 -14.60 28.07 17.77
N LEU A 215 -15.25 27.27 18.64
CA LEU A 215 -16.40 27.76 19.43
C LEU A 215 -15.88 28.50 20.67
N GLU A 216 -16.25 29.77 20.77
CA GLU A 216 -16.01 30.59 21.96
C GLU A 216 -17.31 30.66 22.76
N LEU A 217 -17.57 29.59 23.51
CA LEU A 217 -18.85 29.41 24.22
C LEU A 217 -18.58 29.21 25.71
N ALA A 218 -19.50 29.75 26.52
CA ALA A 218 -19.70 29.30 27.89
C ALA A 218 -20.32 27.90 27.89
N GLN A 219 -20.28 27.23 29.03
CA GLN A 219 -21.00 25.97 29.24
C GLN A 219 -22.47 26.11 28.84
N LEU A 220 -22.98 25.13 28.09
CA LEU A 220 -24.37 25.08 27.68
C LEU A 220 -25.04 23.80 28.16
N LYS A 221 -26.30 23.91 28.60
CA LYS A 221 -27.11 22.81 29.15
C LYS A 221 -28.50 22.75 28.52
N PRO A 222 -29.20 21.63 28.65
CA PRO A 222 -30.60 21.51 28.21
C PRO A 222 -31.46 22.63 28.79
N GLY A 223 -32.28 23.22 27.91
CA GLY A 223 -33.13 24.37 28.24
C GLY A 223 -32.54 25.73 27.83
N ASP A 224 -31.23 25.87 27.71
CA ASP A 224 -30.59 27.10 27.26
C ASP A 224 -31.06 27.53 25.87
N THR A 225 -31.01 28.84 25.59
CA THR A 225 -31.48 29.44 24.33
C THR A 225 -30.50 30.48 23.81
N GLY A 226 -30.63 30.83 22.53
CA GLY A 226 -29.92 31.97 21.96
C GLY A 226 -28.78 31.60 20.98
N LYS A 227 -27.90 32.59 20.71
CA LYS A 227 -26.88 32.54 19.66
C LYS A 227 -25.84 31.42 19.89
N GLN A 228 -25.46 31.22 21.14
CA GLN A 228 -24.47 30.23 21.50
C GLN A 228 -24.98 28.78 21.25
N VAL A 229 -26.28 28.54 21.55
CA VAL A 229 -26.91 27.25 21.24
C VAL A 229 -26.94 26.99 19.74
N VAL A 230 -27.18 28.02 18.94
CA VAL A 230 -27.14 27.90 17.46
C VAL A 230 -25.74 27.59 16.98
N GLN A 231 -24.71 28.20 17.57
CA GLN A 231 -23.30 27.90 17.20
C GLN A 231 -22.95 26.44 17.52
N LEU A 232 -23.28 25.94 18.71
CA LEU A 232 -23.06 24.53 19.09
C LEU A 232 -23.81 23.59 18.14
N ARG A 233 -25.06 23.90 17.82
CA ARG A 233 -25.89 23.13 16.88
C ARG A 233 -25.28 23.08 15.50
N ASN A 234 -24.81 24.19 14.96
CA ASN A 234 -24.15 24.27 13.65
C ASN A 234 -22.86 23.44 13.61
N ARG A 235 -22.06 23.46 14.70
CA ARG A 235 -20.86 22.64 14.80
C ARG A 235 -21.20 21.14 14.77
N LEU A 236 -22.18 20.71 15.56
CA LEU A 236 -22.60 19.28 15.59
C LEU A 236 -23.24 18.84 14.28
N MET A 237 -23.97 19.72 13.57
CA MET A 237 -24.43 19.45 12.21
C MET A 237 -23.27 19.30 11.23
N ALA A 238 -22.27 20.18 11.27
CA ALA A 238 -21.09 20.12 10.42
C ALA A 238 -20.25 18.85 10.69
N MET A 239 -20.26 18.36 11.92
CA MET A 239 -19.60 17.10 12.30
C MET A 239 -20.43 15.84 12.00
N GLY A 240 -21.72 15.97 11.71
CA GLY A 240 -22.63 14.88 11.36
C GLY A 240 -23.38 14.25 12.52
N TYR A 241 -23.35 14.86 13.71
CA TYR A 241 -24.08 14.37 14.90
C TYR A 241 -25.54 14.83 14.94
N LEU A 242 -25.89 15.85 14.17
CA LEU A 242 -27.24 16.42 14.16
C LEU A 242 -27.71 16.64 12.72
N LYS A 243 -28.97 16.30 12.45
CA LYS A 243 -29.63 16.67 11.18
C LYS A 243 -29.91 18.17 11.15
N ARG A 244 -29.92 18.76 9.96
CA ARG A 244 -30.15 20.18 9.77
C ARG A 244 -31.48 20.60 10.40
N ASN A 245 -31.43 21.58 11.30
CA ASN A 245 -32.57 22.27 11.86
C ASN A 245 -32.16 23.67 12.33
N LEU A 246 -33.15 24.54 12.55
CA LEU A 246 -32.96 25.96 12.86
C LEU A 246 -33.40 26.34 14.30
N HIS A 247 -33.58 25.34 15.18
CA HIS A 247 -33.98 25.61 16.56
C HIS A 247 -32.92 26.39 17.33
N ARG A 248 -33.37 27.36 18.14
CA ARG A 248 -32.50 28.19 18.98
C ARG A 248 -32.45 27.74 20.44
N LYS A 249 -33.18 26.65 20.78
CA LYS A 249 -33.25 26.06 22.12
C LYS A 249 -32.36 24.81 22.20
N TYR A 250 -31.71 24.59 23.32
CA TYR A 250 -31.06 23.34 23.67
C TYR A 250 -32.13 22.30 24.00
N ASP A 251 -32.66 21.70 22.97
CA ASP A 251 -33.73 20.68 23.04
C ASP A 251 -33.14 19.26 23.20
N THR A 252 -34.01 18.28 23.39
CA THR A 252 -33.61 16.86 23.54
C THR A 252 -32.86 16.31 22.35
N LYS A 253 -33.07 16.82 21.12
CA LYS A 253 -32.33 16.44 19.92
C LYS A 253 -30.88 16.91 19.97
N LEU A 254 -30.65 18.15 20.45
CA LEU A 254 -29.31 18.69 20.64
C LEU A 254 -28.61 17.97 21.79
N GLN A 255 -29.30 17.69 22.89
CA GLN A 255 -28.76 16.90 24.00
C GLN A 255 -28.31 15.51 23.51
N GLY A 256 -29.16 14.80 22.76
CA GLY A 256 -28.78 13.50 22.19
C GLY A 256 -27.56 13.56 21.25
N ALA A 257 -27.45 14.66 20.48
CA ALA A 257 -26.27 14.86 19.63
C ALA A 257 -24.98 15.12 20.42
N VAL A 258 -25.08 15.89 21.53
CA VAL A 258 -23.95 16.11 22.46
C VAL A 258 -23.57 14.79 23.15
N THR A 259 -24.54 14.02 23.63
CA THR A 259 -24.29 12.69 24.25
C THR A 259 -23.62 11.74 23.27
N ALA A 260 -24.11 11.68 22.02
CA ALA A 260 -23.47 10.84 20.98
C ALA A 260 -22.02 11.28 20.69
N PHE A 261 -21.79 12.60 20.61
CA PHE A 261 -20.44 13.14 20.45
C PHE A 261 -19.54 12.74 21.63
N GLN A 262 -20.04 12.88 22.86
CA GLN A 262 -19.30 12.53 24.07
C GLN A 262 -18.93 11.04 24.10
N ILE A 263 -19.84 10.14 23.76
CA ILE A 263 -19.60 8.69 23.65
C ILE A 263 -18.49 8.41 22.63
N ASP A 264 -18.58 8.98 21.43
CA ASP A 264 -17.61 8.76 20.36
C ASP A 264 -16.20 9.28 20.70
N HIS A 265 -16.11 10.24 21.62
CA HIS A 265 -14.86 10.87 22.03
C HIS A 265 -14.38 10.47 23.42
N GLY A 266 -15.03 9.46 24.04
CA GLY A 266 -14.62 8.93 25.34
C GLY A 266 -14.81 9.92 26.51
N LEU A 267 -15.74 10.86 26.37
CA LEU A 267 -16.14 11.80 27.40
C LEU A 267 -17.31 11.23 28.23
N ASN A 268 -17.58 11.82 29.41
CA ASN A 268 -18.76 11.49 30.19
C ASN A 268 -20.02 11.86 29.38
N PRO A 269 -20.94 10.91 29.08
CA PRO A 269 -22.09 11.13 28.20
C PRO A 269 -23.27 11.74 28.94
N ASP A 270 -23.07 12.89 29.60
CA ASP A 270 -24.09 13.61 30.38
C ASP A 270 -25.01 14.52 29.55
N GLY A 271 -24.66 14.73 28.29
CA GLY A 271 -25.40 15.59 27.38
C GLY A 271 -25.28 17.10 27.68
N PHE A 272 -24.25 17.50 28.46
CA PHE A 272 -23.89 18.91 28.70
C PHE A 272 -22.69 19.32 27.85
N ALA A 273 -22.74 20.48 27.24
CA ALA A 273 -21.60 21.04 26.54
C ALA A 273 -20.71 21.83 27.51
N GLY A 274 -20.08 21.10 28.44
CA GLY A 274 -19.14 21.63 29.43
C GLY A 274 -17.74 21.82 28.86
N PRO A 275 -16.77 22.30 29.67
CA PRO A 275 -15.41 22.64 29.21
C PRO A 275 -14.72 21.51 28.47
N ALA A 276 -14.78 20.26 28.95
CA ALA A 276 -14.17 19.10 28.30
C ALA A 276 -14.80 18.84 26.92
N THR A 277 -16.14 18.90 26.82
CA THR A 277 -16.88 18.72 25.56
C THR A 277 -16.56 19.83 24.56
N LEU A 278 -16.53 21.09 25.00
CA LEU A 278 -16.19 22.24 24.15
C LEU A 278 -14.73 22.18 23.66
N SER A 279 -13.80 21.79 24.53
CA SER A 279 -12.39 21.57 24.15
C SER A 279 -12.27 20.51 23.05
N GLU A 280 -13.00 19.40 23.20
CA GLU A 280 -12.99 18.31 22.22
C GLU A 280 -13.69 18.70 20.91
N LEU A 281 -14.80 19.46 20.94
CA LEU A 281 -15.46 20.05 19.77
C LEU A 281 -14.55 21.04 19.02
N ASN A 282 -13.63 21.66 19.71
CA ASN A 282 -12.66 22.60 19.16
C ASN A 282 -11.38 21.95 18.61
N THR A 283 -11.23 20.64 18.79
CA THR A 283 -10.11 19.91 18.16
C THR A 283 -10.20 20.05 16.63
N PRO A 284 -9.17 20.66 15.98
CA PRO A 284 -9.24 20.95 14.55
C PRO A 284 -9.36 19.67 13.69
N ALA A 285 -10.12 19.75 12.61
CA ALA A 285 -10.28 18.65 11.66
C ALA A 285 -8.91 18.12 11.12
N LYS A 286 -7.94 19.02 10.93
CA LYS A 286 -6.55 18.67 10.54
C LYS A 286 -5.89 17.76 11.56
N ARG A 287 -6.09 18.00 12.86
CA ARG A 287 -5.56 17.15 13.94
C ARG A 287 -6.20 15.76 13.93
N ARG A 288 -7.51 15.70 13.70
CA ARG A 288 -8.25 14.44 13.54
C ARG A 288 -7.73 13.64 12.35
N LEU A 289 -7.51 14.31 11.20
CA LEU A 289 -6.91 13.67 10.02
C LEU A 289 -5.54 13.06 10.33
N GLN A 290 -4.71 13.79 11.08
CA GLN A 290 -3.40 13.27 11.52
C GLN A 290 -3.56 12.02 12.40
N SER A 291 -4.50 12.04 13.35
CA SER A 291 -4.79 10.88 14.22
C SER A 291 -5.26 9.66 13.42
N ILE A 292 -6.09 9.86 12.37
CA ILE A 292 -6.52 8.79 11.47
C ILE A 292 -5.31 8.18 10.74
N ILE A 293 -4.41 9.01 10.20
CA ILE A 293 -3.19 8.54 9.50
C ILE A 293 -2.30 7.75 10.45
N VAL A 294 -2.13 8.22 11.70
CA VAL A 294 -1.38 7.49 12.73
C VAL A 294 -2.05 6.16 13.06
N ALA A 295 -3.38 6.12 13.18
CA ALA A 295 -4.11 4.88 13.43
C ALA A 295 -3.93 3.87 12.28
N MET A 296 -3.96 4.32 11.03
CA MET A 296 -3.67 3.47 9.86
C MET A 296 -2.25 2.91 9.90
N GLU A 297 -1.25 3.72 10.30
CA GLU A 297 0.12 3.28 10.48
C GLU A 297 0.23 2.19 11.56
N ARG A 298 -0.45 2.38 12.69
CA ARG A 298 -0.45 1.42 13.82
C ARG A 298 -1.09 0.08 13.46
N ILE A 299 -2.14 0.07 12.61
CA ILE A 299 -2.73 -1.18 12.10
C ILE A 299 -1.72 -1.93 11.22
N ARG A 300 -0.91 -1.24 10.42
CA ARG A 300 0.15 -1.89 9.62
C ARG A 300 1.17 -2.62 10.48
N TRP A 301 1.51 -2.11 11.65
CA TRP A 301 2.43 -2.78 12.59
C TRP A 301 1.89 -4.10 13.13
N SER A 302 0.58 -4.28 13.10
CA SER A 302 -0.13 -5.48 13.57
C SER A 302 -0.76 -6.27 12.41
N ASN A 303 -0.26 -6.10 11.17
CA ASN A 303 -0.81 -6.72 9.98
C ASN A 303 -0.44 -8.22 9.92
N LYS A 304 -0.95 -8.97 10.86
CA LYS A 304 -0.88 -10.43 10.94
C LYS A 304 -2.28 -10.99 11.15
N ASP A 305 -2.48 -12.23 10.80
CA ASP A 305 -3.68 -12.96 11.14
C ASP A 305 -3.72 -13.16 12.67
N LEU A 306 -4.82 -12.76 13.29
CA LEU A 306 -5.07 -12.91 14.72
C LEU A 306 -5.88 -14.18 15.03
N GLY A 307 -6.23 -14.95 14.00
CA GLY A 307 -7.12 -16.11 14.10
C GLY A 307 -8.58 -15.72 14.28
N ASP A 308 -9.44 -16.73 14.19
CA ASP A 308 -10.89 -16.57 14.27
C ASP A 308 -11.36 -16.05 15.64
N ARG A 309 -10.58 -16.29 16.68
CA ARG A 309 -10.87 -15.84 18.05
C ARG A 309 -9.66 -15.20 18.70
N HIS A 310 -9.84 -13.96 19.17
CA HIS A 310 -8.79 -13.24 19.89
C HIS A 310 -9.36 -12.27 20.92
N VAL A 311 -8.52 -11.88 21.86
CA VAL A 311 -8.82 -10.83 22.85
C VAL A 311 -8.16 -9.53 22.41
N LEU A 312 -8.95 -8.47 22.28
CA LEU A 312 -8.46 -7.12 22.00
C LEU A 312 -8.64 -6.25 23.23
N VAL A 313 -7.54 -5.80 23.81
CA VAL A 313 -7.53 -4.80 24.88
C VAL A 313 -7.19 -3.44 24.31
N ASN A 314 -8.09 -2.47 24.48
CA ASN A 314 -7.86 -1.09 24.07
C ASN A 314 -7.45 -0.27 25.31
N LEU A 315 -6.16 0.09 25.37
CA LEU A 315 -5.59 0.82 26.50
C LEU A 315 -6.12 2.26 26.63
N THR A 316 -6.69 2.82 25.56
CA THR A 316 -7.16 4.22 25.53
C THR A 316 -8.61 4.40 25.94
N ASP A 317 -9.45 3.36 25.77
CA ASP A 317 -10.86 3.37 26.19
C ASP A 317 -11.14 2.43 27.36
N PHE A 318 -10.07 1.82 27.92
CA PHE A 318 -10.14 0.92 29.08
C PHE A 318 -11.09 -0.25 28.87
N THR A 319 -11.13 -0.84 27.67
CA THR A 319 -11.99 -1.98 27.36
C THR A 319 -11.20 -3.20 26.90
N ALA A 320 -11.72 -4.38 27.28
CA ALA A 320 -11.33 -5.65 26.70
C ALA A 320 -12.50 -6.27 25.96
N LYS A 321 -12.23 -6.83 24.77
CA LYS A 321 -13.23 -7.46 23.91
C LYS A 321 -12.75 -8.83 23.49
N ILE A 322 -13.65 -9.82 23.49
CA ILE A 322 -13.47 -11.08 22.78
C ILE A 322 -14.08 -10.91 21.41
N ILE A 323 -13.26 -11.14 20.38
CA ILE A 323 -13.69 -11.10 18.98
C ILE A 323 -13.64 -12.53 18.45
N GLN A 324 -14.74 -12.95 17.83
CA GLN A 324 -14.85 -14.24 17.19
C GLN A 324 -15.50 -14.08 15.80
N ASN A 325 -14.81 -14.53 14.75
CA ASN A 325 -15.24 -14.34 13.35
C ASN A 325 -15.59 -12.87 13.04
N ASP A 326 -14.70 -11.96 13.39
CA ASP A 326 -14.84 -10.50 13.25
C ASP A 326 -16.00 -9.85 14.01
N LYS A 327 -16.67 -10.60 14.92
CA LYS A 327 -17.77 -10.11 15.75
C LYS A 327 -17.33 -10.03 17.22
N VAL A 328 -17.69 -8.93 17.88
CA VAL A 328 -17.51 -8.80 19.32
C VAL A 328 -18.55 -9.69 20.01
N THR A 329 -18.08 -10.73 20.68
CA THR A 329 -18.94 -11.67 21.43
C THR A 329 -18.99 -11.35 22.93
N PHE A 330 -17.99 -10.64 23.44
CA PHE A 330 -17.96 -10.20 24.84
C PHE A 330 -17.20 -8.86 24.93
N ARG A 331 -17.64 -7.99 25.85
CA ARG A 331 -16.99 -6.72 26.16
C ARG A 331 -17.03 -6.46 27.66
N THR A 332 -15.92 -6.01 28.21
CA THR A 332 -15.83 -5.61 29.62
C THR A 332 -14.91 -4.39 29.77
N ARG A 333 -14.96 -3.76 30.93
CA ARG A 333 -13.94 -2.81 31.34
C ARG A 333 -12.63 -3.53 31.66
N SER A 334 -11.51 -2.86 31.40
CA SER A 334 -10.17 -3.36 31.72
C SER A 334 -9.43 -2.33 32.55
N VAL A 335 -8.74 -2.80 33.56
CA VAL A 335 -7.77 -1.99 34.32
C VAL A 335 -6.48 -1.94 33.53
N VAL A 336 -5.97 -0.75 33.31
CA VAL A 336 -4.67 -0.52 32.65
C VAL A 336 -3.76 0.24 33.62
N GLY A 337 -2.44 0.14 33.38
CA GLY A 337 -1.45 0.82 34.20
C GLY A 337 -1.59 2.34 34.17
N ALA A 338 -1.18 2.99 35.25
CA ALA A 338 -1.19 4.45 35.37
C ALA A 338 -0.26 5.09 34.32
N ASN A 339 -0.56 6.33 33.93
CA ASN A 339 0.28 7.09 32.99
C ASN A 339 1.56 7.62 33.71
N MET A 340 2.33 6.71 34.26
CA MET A 340 3.62 6.93 34.90
C MET A 340 4.63 5.95 34.31
N ASP A 341 5.86 6.37 34.09
CA ASP A 341 6.86 5.59 33.34
C ASP A 341 7.08 4.16 33.86
N SER A 342 7.01 3.96 35.17
CA SER A 342 7.17 2.62 35.79
C SER A 342 5.89 1.79 35.86
N ARG A 343 4.72 2.35 35.54
CA ARG A 343 3.40 1.69 35.66
C ARG A 343 2.58 1.67 34.38
N ARG A 344 3.14 2.19 33.30
CA ARG A 344 2.44 2.23 32.01
C ARG A 344 2.30 0.83 31.43
N THR A 345 1.10 0.45 31.04
CA THR A 345 0.88 -0.80 30.30
C THR A 345 1.48 -0.68 28.90
N PRO A 346 2.46 -1.54 28.53
CA PRO A 346 3.04 -1.51 27.19
C PRO A 346 2.06 -2.04 26.14
N GLU A 347 2.24 -1.62 24.91
CA GLU A 347 1.53 -2.21 23.76
C GLU A 347 2.25 -3.47 23.30
N PHE A 348 1.57 -4.61 23.34
CA PHE A 348 2.11 -5.88 22.89
C PHE A 348 1.04 -6.76 22.27
N SER A 349 1.43 -7.85 21.64
CA SER A 349 0.57 -8.95 21.24
C SER A 349 1.27 -10.24 21.59
N ASP A 350 0.52 -11.17 22.19
CA ASP A 350 1.01 -12.49 22.53
C ASP A 350 -0.08 -13.55 22.34
N ILE A 351 0.29 -14.81 22.50
CA ILE A 351 -0.62 -15.96 22.46
C ILE A 351 -0.92 -16.34 23.92
N MET A 352 -2.20 -16.56 24.23
CA MET A 352 -2.61 -17.07 25.52
C MET A 352 -2.29 -18.57 25.57
N GLU A 353 -1.30 -18.96 26.36
CA GLU A 353 -0.85 -20.35 26.47
C GLU A 353 -1.41 -21.03 27.71
N LEU A 354 -1.72 -20.28 28.77
CA LEU A 354 -2.16 -20.82 30.06
C LEU A 354 -3.19 -19.90 30.71
N MET A 355 -4.19 -20.52 31.34
CA MET A 355 -5.13 -19.86 32.24
C MET A 355 -5.07 -20.57 33.61
N VAL A 356 -4.78 -19.82 34.67
CA VAL A 356 -4.82 -20.31 36.04
C VAL A 356 -6.09 -19.79 36.70
N ILE A 357 -6.86 -20.69 37.30
CA ILE A 357 -8.09 -20.39 38.05
C ILE A 357 -7.78 -20.69 39.50
N ASN A 358 -7.88 -19.69 40.39
CA ASN A 358 -7.71 -19.82 41.83
C ASN A 358 -9.05 -20.07 42.51
#